data_a650c6429a742de936d16ddd31a9ad10
#
_entry.id   a650c6429a742de936d16ddd31a9ad10
#
_cell.length_a   1.000
_cell.length_b   1.000
_cell.length_c   1.000
_cell.angle_alpha   90.00
_cell.angle_beta   90.00
_cell.angle_gamma   90.00
#
_symmetry.space_group_name_H-M   'P 1'
#
loop_
_entity.id
_entity.type
_entity.pdbx_description
1 polymer ?
#
loop_
_entity_poly.entity_id
_entity_poly.type
_entity_poly.pdbx_seq_one_letter_code
_entity_poly.pdbx_strand_id
1 'polypeptide(L)'
;ASRQTRNTGWPDLKGRNMSKFETRLAELGVTLPDAPAPAANYVPYVQVGDLVHISGQISMKDGAFLTGKMGETMTAEEGSAAAKTCAIGLLAQAKAACGGDLDRVVRVVKLVGFVNSTAEFGDQPKVINGASDFMVEALGDAGRHSRSAVSAASLPFGVAVEIEGIFEIK
;
A
#
# COMPACT_ATOMS: atom_id res chain seq x y z
N ALA A 1 9.18 22.59 -48.03
CA ALA A 1 9.64 21.85 -46.83
C ALA A 1 8.54 21.90 -45.79
N SER A 2 7.68 20.86 -45.74
CA SER A 2 6.58 20.72 -44.80
C SER A 2 7.07 20.04 -43.53
N ARG A 3 7.01 20.72 -42.39
CA ARG A 3 7.27 20.13 -41.07
C ARG A 3 6.06 19.28 -40.64
N GLN A 4 6.24 17.97 -40.60
CA GLN A 4 5.32 17.06 -39.93
C GLN A 4 5.44 17.25 -38.42
N THR A 5 4.40 17.78 -37.80
CA THR A 5 4.20 17.78 -36.37
C THR A 5 3.86 16.36 -35.93
N ARG A 6 4.73 15.74 -35.14
CA ARG A 6 4.46 14.46 -34.47
C ARG A 6 3.40 14.71 -33.39
N ASN A 7 2.23 14.18 -33.62
CA ASN A 7 1.15 14.13 -32.64
C ASN A 7 1.54 13.09 -31.57
N THR A 8 2.00 13.53 -30.41
CA THR A 8 2.19 12.68 -29.24
C THR A 8 0.84 12.52 -28.56
N GLY A 9 0.00 11.66 -29.16
CA GLY A 9 -1.30 11.32 -28.58
C GLY A 9 -1.16 10.52 -27.30
N TRP A 10 -1.34 11.16 -26.17
CA TRP A 10 -1.72 10.47 -24.94
C TRP A 10 -3.10 9.86 -25.17
N PRO A 11 -3.33 8.59 -24.79
CA PRO A 11 -4.66 8.01 -24.87
C PRO A 11 -5.63 8.83 -24.02
N ASP A 12 -6.73 9.22 -24.62
CA ASP A 12 -7.82 9.97 -23.98
C ASP A 12 -8.38 9.14 -22.82
N LEU A 13 -8.12 9.58 -21.58
CA LEU A 13 -8.60 8.94 -20.35
C LEU A 13 -10.09 9.19 -20.08
N LYS A 14 -10.78 9.87 -20.98
CA LYS A 14 -12.23 10.09 -20.91
C LYS A 14 -12.98 8.86 -21.41
N GLY A 15 -13.33 7.94 -20.48
CA GLY A 15 -14.21 6.81 -20.79
C GLY A 15 -13.91 5.49 -20.10
N ARG A 16 -12.89 5.38 -19.24
CA ARG A 16 -12.78 4.22 -18.35
C ARG A 16 -13.80 4.38 -17.23
N ASN A 17 -14.81 3.52 -17.21
CA ASN A 17 -15.58 3.32 -16.00
C ASN A 17 -14.57 2.98 -14.90
N MET A 18 -14.53 3.80 -13.84
CA MET A 18 -13.73 3.52 -12.66
C MET A 18 -14.13 2.15 -12.13
N SER A 19 -13.16 1.35 -11.73
CA SER A 19 -13.42 0.07 -11.09
C SER A 19 -14.21 0.30 -9.80
N LYS A 20 -14.93 -0.71 -9.36
CA LYS A 20 -15.72 -0.68 -8.12
C LYS A 20 -14.84 -0.29 -6.92
N PHE A 21 -13.61 -0.81 -6.84
CA PHE A 21 -12.69 -0.50 -5.75
C PHE A 21 -12.10 0.91 -5.89
N GLU A 22 -11.83 1.39 -7.11
CA GLU A 22 -11.39 2.77 -7.31
C GLU A 22 -12.50 3.77 -6.97
N THR A 23 -13.76 3.46 -7.30
CA THR A 23 -14.92 4.25 -6.88
C THR A 23 -14.99 4.33 -5.35
N ARG A 24 -14.81 3.19 -4.67
CA ARG A 24 -14.82 3.15 -3.21
C ARG A 24 -13.67 3.94 -2.59
N LEU A 25 -12.47 3.88 -3.16
CA LEU A 25 -11.33 4.69 -2.71
C LEU A 25 -11.62 6.19 -2.86
N ALA A 26 -12.25 6.61 -3.96
CA ALA A 26 -12.65 8.00 -4.17
C ALA A 26 -13.68 8.47 -3.11
N GLU A 27 -14.65 7.64 -2.76
CA GLU A 27 -15.60 7.91 -1.67
C GLU A 27 -14.89 8.08 -0.31
N LEU A 28 -13.82 7.34 -0.09
CA LEU A 28 -12.98 7.45 1.12
C LEU A 28 -12.00 8.64 1.05
N GLY A 29 -12.01 9.41 -0.03
CA GLY A 29 -11.09 10.53 -0.23
C GLY A 29 -9.64 10.11 -0.50
N VAL A 30 -9.42 8.87 -0.98
CA VAL A 30 -8.11 8.31 -1.23
C VAL A 30 -7.84 8.22 -2.72
N THR A 31 -6.73 8.81 -3.15
CA THR A 31 -6.15 8.62 -4.49
C THR A 31 -4.90 7.76 -4.33
N LEU A 32 -4.83 6.64 -5.07
CA LEU A 32 -3.64 5.81 -5.07
C LEU A 32 -2.49 6.56 -5.76
N PRO A 33 -1.30 6.59 -5.17
CA PRO A 33 -0.12 7.12 -5.85
C PRO A 33 0.26 6.22 -7.03
N ASP A 34 1.06 6.76 -7.94
CA ASP A 34 1.77 5.92 -8.91
C ASP A 34 2.65 4.93 -8.15
N ALA A 35 2.64 3.67 -8.58
CA ALA A 35 3.44 2.64 -7.93
C ALA A 35 4.92 2.98 -8.07
N PRO A 36 5.67 3.20 -6.97
CA PRO A 36 7.08 3.57 -7.05
C PRO A 36 7.90 2.42 -7.64
N ALA A 37 8.89 2.78 -8.46
CA ALA A 37 9.88 1.84 -8.93
C ALA A 37 10.79 1.39 -7.78
N PRO A 38 11.36 0.17 -7.83
CA PRO A 38 12.28 -0.30 -6.81
C PRO A 38 13.56 0.55 -6.79
N ALA A 39 14.08 0.78 -5.59
CA ALA A 39 15.29 1.58 -5.40
C ALA A 39 16.60 0.77 -5.53
N ALA A 40 16.53 -0.55 -5.72
CA ALA A 40 17.67 -1.47 -5.76
C ALA A 40 17.41 -2.66 -6.69
N ASN A 41 18.26 -3.71 -6.62
CA ASN A 41 18.12 -4.94 -7.42
C ASN A 41 17.00 -5.87 -6.92
N TYR A 42 15.84 -5.32 -6.60
CA TYR A 42 14.64 -6.09 -6.30
C TYR A 42 13.45 -5.49 -7.05
N VAL A 43 12.37 -6.24 -7.15
CA VAL A 43 11.14 -5.82 -7.84
C VAL A 43 10.05 -5.45 -6.83
N PRO A 44 9.13 -4.53 -7.18
CA PRO A 44 8.07 -4.12 -6.26
C PRO A 44 7.09 -5.24 -5.93
N TYR A 45 6.95 -6.22 -6.81
CA TYR A 45 6.15 -7.42 -6.58
C TYR A 45 6.62 -8.57 -7.46
N VAL A 46 6.27 -9.81 -7.05
CA VAL A 46 6.45 -11.05 -7.82
C VAL A 46 5.11 -11.75 -7.91
N GLN A 47 4.72 -12.17 -9.11
CA GLN A 47 3.53 -12.97 -9.31
C GLN A 47 3.89 -14.46 -9.46
N VAL A 48 3.20 -15.31 -8.71
CA VAL A 48 3.30 -16.77 -8.79
C VAL A 48 1.89 -17.33 -8.90
N GLY A 49 1.52 -17.82 -10.08
CA GLY A 49 0.13 -18.18 -10.35
C GLY A 49 -0.80 -16.98 -10.18
N ASP A 50 -1.81 -17.12 -9.35
CA ASP A 50 -2.77 -16.06 -9.04
C ASP A 50 -2.38 -15.23 -7.79
N LEU A 51 -1.20 -15.50 -7.21
CA LEU A 51 -0.70 -14.78 -6.04
C LEU A 51 0.34 -13.73 -6.44
N VAL A 52 0.14 -12.52 -5.91
CA VAL A 52 1.08 -11.41 -6.02
C VAL A 52 1.70 -11.14 -4.66
N HIS A 53 3.00 -11.32 -4.55
CA HIS A 53 3.80 -11.01 -3.37
C HIS A 53 4.35 -9.60 -3.53
N ILE A 54 3.92 -8.68 -2.70
CA ILE A 54 4.29 -7.26 -2.77
C ILE A 54 5.33 -6.96 -1.71
N SER A 55 6.43 -6.34 -2.16
CA SER A 55 7.53 -5.89 -1.30
C SER A 55 7.07 -4.89 -0.25
N GLY A 56 7.82 -4.77 0.84
CA GLY A 56 7.52 -3.85 1.94
C GLY A 56 7.26 -2.42 1.46
N GLN A 57 6.14 -1.87 1.90
CA GLN A 57 5.77 -0.47 1.70
C GLN A 57 6.00 0.28 3.01
N ILE A 58 6.82 1.31 2.95
CA ILE A 58 7.16 2.14 4.11
C ILE A 58 6.16 3.26 4.29
N SER A 59 5.96 3.70 5.53
CA SER A 59 5.03 4.79 5.85
C SER A 59 5.50 6.11 5.23
N MET A 60 4.67 6.63 4.31
CA MET A 60 4.95 7.85 3.55
C MET A 60 3.65 8.61 3.27
N LYS A 61 3.71 9.93 3.31
CA LYS A 61 2.60 10.81 2.92
C LYS A 61 3.14 12.00 2.16
N ASP A 62 2.54 12.31 1.02
CA ASP A 62 2.88 13.47 0.17
C ASP A 62 4.38 13.55 -0.17
N GLY A 63 5.01 12.39 -0.43
CA GLY A 63 6.42 12.28 -0.77
C GLY A 63 7.39 12.38 0.43
N ALA A 64 6.89 12.52 1.66
CA ALA A 64 7.69 12.57 2.87
C ALA A 64 7.53 11.29 3.72
N PHE A 65 8.63 10.78 4.27
CA PHE A 65 8.59 9.65 5.20
C PHE A 65 7.89 10.04 6.50
N LEU A 66 7.02 9.17 6.99
CA LEU A 66 6.47 9.27 8.33
C LEU A 66 7.40 8.50 9.27
N THR A 67 8.20 9.24 10.00
CA THR A 67 9.27 8.71 10.87
C THR A 67 8.87 8.77 12.33
N GLY A 68 9.39 7.87 13.13
CA GLY A 68 9.20 7.83 14.58
C GLY A 68 9.22 6.41 15.13
N LYS A 69 9.20 6.32 16.45
CA LYS A 69 9.26 5.06 17.20
C LYS A 69 8.13 5.02 18.22
N MET A 70 7.27 4.02 18.13
CA MET A 70 6.19 3.79 19.10
C MET A 70 6.78 3.48 20.49
N GLY A 71 6.20 4.11 21.50
CA GLY A 71 6.69 4.00 22.88
C GLY A 71 7.81 5.00 23.23
N GLU A 72 8.25 5.82 22.26
CA GLU A 72 9.28 6.85 22.48
C GLU A 72 8.85 8.20 21.87
N THR A 73 8.69 8.29 20.55
CA THR A 73 8.40 9.55 19.84
C THR A 73 7.04 9.58 19.16
N MET A 74 6.33 8.45 19.10
CA MET A 74 5.00 8.34 18.48
C MET A 74 4.04 7.56 19.35
N THR A 75 2.77 7.94 19.26
CA THR A 75 1.64 7.20 19.85
C THR A 75 1.19 6.06 18.94
N ALA A 76 0.41 5.11 19.47
CA ALA A 76 -0.19 4.03 18.69
C ALA A 76 -1.16 4.56 17.62
N GLU A 77 -1.86 5.66 17.89
CA GLU A 77 -2.79 6.33 16.97
C GLU A 77 -2.05 6.95 15.78
N GLU A 78 -0.94 7.64 16.02
CA GLU A 78 -0.07 8.17 14.96
C GLU A 78 0.53 7.04 14.13
N GLY A 79 0.96 5.95 14.78
CA GLY A 79 1.44 4.74 14.12
C GLY A 79 0.36 4.08 13.26
N SER A 80 -0.89 4.05 13.72
CA SER A 80 -2.04 3.54 12.96
C SER A 80 -2.30 4.37 11.70
N ALA A 81 -2.21 5.69 11.79
CA ALA A 81 -2.28 6.56 10.62
C ALA A 81 -1.12 6.30 9.63
N ALA A 82 0.08 6.06 10.12
CA ALA A 82 1.23 5.68 9.31
C ALA A 82 1.02 4.30 8.64
N ALA A 83 0.48 3.31 9.35
CA ALA A 83 0.15 1.99 8.79
C ALA A 83 -0.86 2.07 7.64
N LYS A 84 -1.85 2.97 7.73
CA LYS A 84 -2.80 3.22 6.64
C LYS A 84 -2.09 3.67 5.37
N THR A 85 -1.04 4.48 5.46
CA THR A 85 -0.27 4.91 4.26
C THR A 85 0.47 3.75 3.61
N CYS A 86 0.98 2.79 4.39
CA CYS A 86 1.55 1.55 3.85
C CYS A 86 0.51 0.73 3.08
N ALA A 87 -0.72 0.62 3.60
CA ALA A 87 -1.81 -0.07 2.92
C ALA A 87 -2.19 0.60 1.58
N ILE A 88 -2.17 1.92 1.52
CA ILE A 88 -2.36 2.68 0.27
C ILE A 88 -1.25 2.32 -0.73
N GLY A 89 0.00 2.25 -0.29
CA GLY A 89 1.14 1.80 -1.11
C GLY A 89 0.96 0.37 -1.64
N LEU A 90 0.52 -0.57 -0.79
CA LEU A 90 0.22 -1.94 -1.20
C LEU A 90 -0.87 -2.00 -2.27
N LEU A 91 -1.96 -1.22 -2.13
CA LEU A 91 -3.01 -1.16 -3.16
C LEU A 91 -2.52 -0.54 -4.47
N ALA A 92 -1.61 0.44 -4.42
CA ALA A 92 -0.99 1.00 -5.62
C ALA A 92 -0.17 -0.06 -6.37
N GLN A 93 0.61 -0.87 -5.66
CA GLN A 93 1.37 -1.99 -6.26
C GLN A 93 0.45 -3.09 -6.77
N ALA A 94 -0.61 -3.45 -6.02
CA ALA A 94 -1.61 -4.43 -6.48
C ALA A 94 -2.29 -3.96 -7.78
N LYS A 95 -2.66 -2.69 -7.87
CA LYS A 95 -3.21 -2.09 -9.10
C LYS A 95 -2.23 -2.20 -10.27
N ALA A 96 -0.95 -1.92 -10.06
CA ALA A 96 0.09 -2.06 -11.08
C ALA A 96 0.23 -3.53 -11.53
N ALA A 97 0.24 -4.48 -10.59
CA ALA A 97 0.27 -5.91 -10.89
C ALA A 97 -0.96 -6.38 -11.68
N CYS A 98 -2.10 -5.74 -11.48
CA CYS A 98 -3.35 -5.97 -12.21
C CYS A 98 -3.45 -5.23 -13.56
N GLY A 99 -2.36 -4.62 -14.03
CA GLY A 99 -2.37 -3.86 -15.30
C GLY A 99 -3.23 -2.59 -15.23
N GLY A 100 -3.44 -2.04 -14.04
CA GLY A 100 -4.20 -0.81 -13.80
C GLY A 100 -5.67 -1.03 -13.46
N ASP A 101 -6.16 -2.27 -13.41
CA ASP A 101 -7.53 -2.61 -13.02
C ASP A 101 -7.57 -3.26 -11.65
N LEU A 102 -7.88 -2.47 -10.62
CA LEU A 102 -7.91 -2.95 -9.23
C LEU A 102 -9.04 -3.98 -8.97
N ASP A 103 -10.07 -4.04 -9.82
CA ASP A 103 -11.15 -5.04 -9.70
C ASP A 103 -10.70 -6.47 -10.03
N ARG A 104 -9.48 -6.64 -10.54
CA ARG A 104 -8.84 -7.95 -10.66
C ARG A 104 -8.32 -8.50 -9.33
N VAL A 105 -8.26 -7.70 -8.29
CA VAL A 105 -7.97 -8.20 -6.94
C VAL A 105 -9.15 -9.03 -6.45
N VAL A 106 -8.89 -10.31 -6.16
CA VAL A 106 -9.86 -11.24 -5.59
C VAL A 106 -9.95 -11.06 -4.08
N ARG A 107 -8.78 -10.98 -3.42
CA ARG A 107 -8.67 -10.72 -1.98
C ARG A 107 -7.27 -10.37 -1.53
N VAL A 108 -7.18 -9.74 -0.37
CA VAL A 108 -5.95 -9.70 0.42
C VAL A 108 -5.80 -11.03 1.15
N VAL A 109 -4.68 -11.72 0.94
CA VAL A 109 -4.40 -13.03 1.56
C VAL A 109 -3.70 -12.85 2.91
N LYS A 110 -2.64 -12.06 2.92
CA LYS A 110 -1.81 -11.85 4.12
C LYS A 110 -1.17 -10.48 4.14
N LEU A 111 -1.07 -9.89 5.33
CA LEU A 111 -0.21 -8.74 5.62
C LEU A 111 0.82 -9.12 6.70
N VAL A 112 2.02 -8.61 6.56
CA VAL A 112 3.04 -8.63 7.62
C VAL A 112 3.43 -7.20 7.92
N GLY A 113 3.09 -6.74 9.13
CA GLY A 113 3.36 -5.38 9.59
C GLY A 113 4.53 -5.34 10.56
N PHE A 114 5.51 -4.50 10.26
CA PHE A 114 6.67 -4.20 11.09
C PHE A 114 6.50 -2.81 11.69
N VAL A 115 6.51 -2.73 13.01
CA VAL A 115 6.34 -1.49 13.76
C VAL A 115 7.68 -1.08 14.37
N ASN A 116 8.17 0.10 14.02
CA ASN A 116 9.32 0.69 14.68
C ASN A 116 8.90 1.04 16.12
N SER A 117 9.32 0.23 17.09
CA SER A 117 8.85 0.39 18.47
C SER A 117 9.94 0.00 19.50
N THR A 118 9.79 0.52 20.71
CA THR A 118 10.64 0.11 21.84
C THR A 118 10.34 -1.33 22.24
N ALA A 119 11.21 -1.94 23.05
CA ALA A 119 11.04 -3.30 23.51
C ALA A 119 9.82 -3.48 24.44
N GLU A 120 9.43 -2.42 25.14
CA GLU A 120 8.31 -2.40 26.08
C GLU A 120 6.97 -2.11 25.41
N PHE A 121 6.97 -1.62 24.17
CA PHE A 121 5.74 -1.33 23.44
C PHE A 121 5.08 -2.65 22.99
N GLY A 122 3.85 -2.90 23.43
CA GLY A 122 3.11 -4.13 23.15
C GLY A 122 1.88 -3.97 22.26
N ASP A 123 1.58 -2.75 21.79
CA ASP A 123 0.37 -2.42 21.04
C ASP A 123 0.57 -2.44 19.51
N GLN A 124 1.53 -3.23 18.98
CA GLN A 124 1.75 -3.39 17.54
C GLN A 124 0.46 -3.76 16.78
N PRO A 125 -0.42 -4.64 17.30
CA PRO A 125 -1.70 -4.93 16.64
C PRO A 125 -2.57 -3.68 16.45
N LYS A 126 -2.60 -2.76 17.42
CA LYS A 126 -3.33 -1.47 17.29
C LYS A 126 -2.79 -0.61 16.16
N VAL A 127 -1.47 -0.53 16.05
CA VAL A 127 -0.80 0.20 14.96
C VAL A 127 -1.20 -0.39 13.61
N ILE A 128 -1.07 -1.70 13.43
CA ILE A 128 -1.36 -2.35 12.15
C ILE A 128 -2.86 -2.40 11.83
N ASN A 129 -3.75 -2.22 12.81
CA ASN A 129 -5.18 -2.03 12.55
C ASN A 129 -5.46 -0.89 11.56
N GLY A 130 -4.65 0.17 11.54
CA GLY A 130 -4.80 1.24 10.56
C GLY A 130 -4.73 0.77 9.11
N ALA A 131 -3.88 -0.22 8.83
CA ALA A 131 -3.82 -0.88 7.52
C ALA A 131 -4.96 -1.88 7.33
N SER A 132 -5.22 -2.74 8.31
CA SER A 132 -6.24 -3.80 8.20
C SER A 132 -7.65 -3.24 8.03
N ASP A 133 -8.00 -2.24 8.82
CA ASP A 133 -9.30 -1.58 8.74
C ASP A 133 -9.47 -0.87 7.38
N PHE A 134 -8.43 -0.19 6.91
CA PHE A 134 -8.46 0.44 5.60
C PHE A 134 -8.64 -0.56 4.45
N MET A 135 -7.99 -1.74 4.51
CA MET A 135 -8.21 -2.79 3.50
C MET A 135 -9.67 -3.23 3.44
N VAL A 136 -10.33 -3.38 4.61
CA VAL A 136 -11.76 -3.74 4.67
C VAL A 136 -12.65 -2.58 4.21
N GLU A 137 -12.33 -1.35 4.56
CA GLU A 137 -13.06 -0.16 4.09
C GLU A 137 -13.01 -0.03 2.56
N ALA A 138 -11.84 -0.29 1.96
CA ALA A 138 -11.60 -0.14 0.53
C ALA A 138 -12.13 -1.32 -0.30
N LEU A 139 -11.97 -2.56 0.18
CA LEU A 139 -12.22 -3.77 -0.59
C LEU A 139 -13.39 -4.61 -0.04
N GLY A 140 -14.02 -4.21 1.06
CA GLY A 140 -15.06 -4.99 1.72
C GLY A 140 -14.52 -6.34 2.22
N ASP A 141 -15.28 -7.43 2.05
CA ASP A 141 -14.87 -8.76 2.49
C ASP A 141 -13.57 -9.25 1.82
N ALA A 142 -13.25 -8.78 0.62
CA ALA A 142 -11.99 -9.06 -0.06
C ALA A 142 -10.78 -8.47 0.68
N GLY A 143 -10.98 -7.48 1.54
CA GLY A 143 -9.95 -6.88 2.38
C GLY A 143 -9.62 -7.68 3.64
N ARG A 144 -10.42 -8.67 4.03
CA ARG A 144 -10.17 -9.52 5.20
C ARG A 144 -9.04 -10.50 4.93
N HIS A 145 -8.02 -10.50 5.81
CA HIS A 145 -6.76 -11.19 5.59
C HIS A 145 -6.20 -11.78 6.89
N SER A 146 -5.27 -12.72 6.75
CA SER A 146 -4.40 -13.15 7.85
C SER A 146 -3.27 -12.12 8.04
N ARG A 147 -2.71 -12.01 9.24
CA ARG A 147 -1.61 -11.07 9.46
C ARG A 147 -0.67 -11.48 10.58
N SER A 148 0.54 -10.91 10.54
CA SER A 148 1.42 -10.74 11.69
C SER A 148 1.66 -9.25 11.91
N ALA A 149 1.75 -8.82 13.18
CA ALA A 149 2.05 -7.46 13.58
C ALA A 149 3.11 -7.51 14.69
N VAL A 150 4.33 -7.12 14.36
CA VAL A 150 5.50 -7.33 15.21
C VAL A 150 6.35 -6.06 15.32
N SER A 151 7.16 -5.98 16.37
CA SER A 151 8.16 -4.93 16.57
C SER A 151 9.37 -5.16 15.66
N ALA A 152 9.93 -4.08 15.18
CA ALA A 152 11.29 -3.98 14.66
C ALA A 152 12.08 -2.99 15.52
N ALA A 153 13.33 -3.33 15.85
CA ALA A 153 14.20 -2.44 16.63
C ALA A 153 14.47 -1.11 15.91
N SER A 154 14.49 -1.14 14.58
CA SER A 154 14.57 0.02 13.69
C SER A 154 14.02 -0.37 12.31
N LEU A 155 13.60 0.63 11.55
CA LEU A 155 13.18 0.47 10.15
C LEU A 155 14.01 1.39 9.24
N PRO A 156 14.13 1.07 7.95
CA PRO A 156 14.83 1.91 6.99
C PRO A 156 14.36 3.36 7.07
N PHE A 157 15.29 4.31 6.97
CA PHE A 157 15.04 5.77 7.04
C PHE A 157 14.35 6.24 8.33
N GLY A 158 14.28 5.41 9.37
CA GLY A 158 13.59 5.71 10.61
C GLY A 158 12.07 5.77 10.48
N VAL A 159 11.49 5.18 9.42
CA VAL A 159 10.04 5.16 9.25
C VAL A 159 9.32 4.47 10.40
N ALA A 160 8.10 4.88 10.65
CA ALA A 160 7.28 4.37 11.75
C ALA A 160 6.78 2.94 11.53
N VAL A 161 6.42 2.62 10.29
CA VAL A 161 5.80 1.34 9.91
C VAL A 161 6.27 0.92 8.53
N GLU A 162 6.41 -0.39 8.33
CA GLU A 162 6.58 -1.04 7.04
C GLU A 162 5.63 -2.24 6.94
N ILE A 163 4.98 -2.43 5.81
CA ILE A 163 4.04 -3.55 5.61
C ILE A 163 4.27 -4.19 4.25
N GLU A 164 4.44 -5.50 4.22
CA GLU A 164 4.41 -6.33 3.01
C GLU A 164 3.08 -7.07 2.91
N GLY A 165 2.72 -7.55 1.72
CA GLY A 165 1.45 -8.21 1.53
C GLY A 165 1.43 -9.24 0.40
N ILE A 166 0.49 -10.17 0.51
CA ILE A 166 0.16 -11.16 -0.53
C ILE A 166 -1.29 -10.95 -0.93
N PHE A 167 -1.52 -10.82 -2.22
CA PHE A 167 -2.84 -10.62 -2.82
C PHE A 167 -3.13 -11.75 -3.81
N GLU A 168 -4.38 -12.20 -3.86
CA GLU A 168 -4.88 -13.07 -4.93
C GLU A 168 -5.51 -12.18 -6.01
N ILE A 169 -5.17 -12.45 -7.25
CA ILE A 169 -5.70 -11.74 -8.43
C ILE A 169 -6.26 -12.75 -9.47
N LYS A 170 -7.06 -12.24 -10.41
CA LYS A 170 -7.62 -13.02 -11.53
C LYS A 170 -7.25 -12.45 -12.88
#